data_32efb813644f24829a1a0ac522e3d25a
#
_entry.id   32efb813644f24829a1a0ac522e3d25a
#
_cell.length_a   1.000
_cell.length_b   1.000
_cell.length_c   1.000
_cell.angle_alpha   90.00
_cell.angle_beta   90.00
_cell.angle_gamma   90.00
#
_symmetry.space_group_name_H-M   'P 1'
#
loop_
_entity.id
_entity.type
_entity.pdbx_description
1 polymer ?
#
loop_
_entity_poly.entity_id
_entity_poly.type
_entity_poly.pdbx_seq_one_letter_code
_entity_poly.pdbx_strand_id
1 'polypeptide(L)'
;MTLSRAEKLDKIFGTPLFAVLLAIFCNVLWGCAFPFIKMGYRLFEIDPSNTASIFCFAGVRFMLGSLLVLLGSTLLQSRMPTFPKGKVFAECCVLGLWQTTTQYAFYYIAVAMLTGAFGGILNSTQSFLGVIFAHFLYGNADRMTPAKTLGCAVGFAGVLIGTLGNHGGGSGWGVFCMLLATVVFTLSGPWNKSVTKKADSFAVCFLNLFVGGAALFVLGTALGGRLGSVTPLGVLVLLYLAFICGAGYLLWALLMKNNPVSRIAIFGFVNPVVNVLLSAVLNGEPLFRWQYLAALVFVCVGIWLVNKAPAKKEKQ
;
A
#
# COMPACT_ATOMS: atom_id res chain seq x y z
N MET A 1 -38.42 9.45 -4.79
CA MET A 1 -37.65 8.19 -4.87
C MET A 1 -36.50 8.24 -3.85
N THR A 2 -36.55 7.43 -2.82
CA THR A 2 -35.47 7.38 -1.80
C THR A 2 -34.26 6.67 -2.39
N LEU A 3 -33.12 7.35 -2.45
CA LEU A 3 -31.85 6.76 -2.89
C LEU A 3 -31.54 5.49 -2.10
N SER A 4 -31.10 4.45 -2.80
CA SER A 4 -30.59 3.24 -2.16
C SER A 4 -29.37 3.56 -1.27
N ARG A 5 -29.04 2.69 -0.32
CA ARG A 5 -27.90 2.89 0.57
C ARG A 5 -26.57 2.98 -0.20
N ALA A 6 -26.44 2.21 -1.28
CA ALA A 6 -25.26 2.26 -2.16
C ALA A 6 -25.14 3.61 -2.88
N GLU A 7 -26.24 4.15 -3.42
CA GLU A 7 -26.25 5.46 -4.08
C GLU A 7 -25.95 6.60 -3.11
N LYS A 8 -26.44 6.51 -1.87
CA LYS A 8 -26.09 7.47 -0.82
C LYS A 8 -24.59 7.45 -0.51
N LEU A 9 -24.00 6.26 -0.39
CA LEU A 9 -22.55 6.10 -0.19
C LEU A 9 -21.78 6.68 -1.37
N ASP A 10 -22.10 6.32 -2.60
CA ASP A 10 -21.43 6.84 -3.79
C ASP A 10 -21.48 8.37 -3.85
N LYS A 11 -22.59 8.98 -3.47
CA LYS A 11 -22.74 10.44 -3.38
C LYS A 11 -21.83 11.04 -2.30
N ILE A 12 -21.73 10.43 -1.11
CA ILE A 12 -20.84 10.89 -0.03
C ILE A 12 -19.39 10.78 -0.47
N PHE A 13 -18.98 9.63 -1.02
CA PHE A 13 -17.61 9.40 -1.48
C PHE A 13 -17.21 10.27 -2.69
N GLY A 14 -18.18 10.74 -3.47
CA GLY A 14 -17.99 11.69 -4.58
C GLY A 14 -17.89 13.15 -4.14
N THR A 15 -18.22 13.50 -2.87
CA THR A 15 -18.14 14.87 -2.39
C THR A 15 -16.67 15.32 -2.31
N PRO A 16 -16.27 16.45 -2.94
CA PRO A 16 -14.87 16.83 -3.06
C PRO A 16 -14.11 16.93 -1.74
N LEU A 17 -14.70 17.58 -0.73
CA LEU A 17 -14.08 17.74 0.59
C LEU A 17 -13.91 16.39 1.30
N PHE A 18 -14.94 15.55 1.28
CA PHE A 18 -14.89 14.22 1.88
C PHE A 18 -13.85 13.34 1.21
N ALA A 19 -13.77 13.38 -0.13
CA ALA A 19 -12.79 12.63 -0.89
C ALA A 19 -11.34 13.04 -0.55
N VAL A 20 -11.08 14.34 -0.38
CA VAL A 20 -9.76 14.84 0.06
C VAL A 20 -9.41 14.35 1.47
N LEU A 21 -10.31 14.56 2.44
CA LEU A 21 -10.10 14.12 3.82
C LEU A 21 -9.86 12.62 3.92
N LEU A 22 -10.63 11.83 3.17
CA LEU A 22 -10.49 10.38 3.16
C LEU A 22 -9.21 9.93 2.44
N ALA A 23 -8.78 10.62 1.37
CA ALA A 23 -7.50 10.34 0.73
C ALA A 23 -6.32 10.60 1.67
N ILE A 24 -6.35 11.71 2.41
CA ILE A 24 -5.36 12.00 3.45
C ILE A 24 -5.40 10.90 4.53
N PHE A 25 -6.58 10.54 5.02
CA PHE A 25 -6.74 9.48 6.03
C PHE A 25 -6.16 8.15 5.59
N CYS A 26 -6.44 7.69 4.36
CA CYS A 26 -5.86 6.46 3.81
C CYS A 26 -4.32 6.52 3.74
N ASN A 27 -3.77 7.66 3.33
CA ASN A 27 -2.32 7.83 3.26
C ASN A 27 -1.67 7.91 4.65
N VAL A 28 -2.36 8.49 5.65
CA VAL A 28 -1.94 8.43 7.06
C VAL A 28 -1.92 6.98 7.54
N LEU A 29 -2.99 6.20 7.31
CA LEU A 29 -3.04 4.79 7.68
C LEU A 29 -1.87 4.00 7.07
N TRP A 30 -1.60 4.17 5.78
CA TRP A 30 -0.49 3.48 5.13
C TRP A 30 0.89 3.97 5.59
N GLY A 31 1.03 5.26 5.89
CA GLY A 31 2.24 5.82 6.49
C GLY A 31 2.56 5.22 7.86
N CYS A 32 1.53 4.84 8.62
CA CYS A 32 1.69 4.16 9.91
C CYS A 32 2.17 2.71 9.75
N ALA A 33 1.96 2.06 8.60
CA ALA A 33 2.16 0.62 8.46
C ALA A 33 3.60 0.18 8.77
N PHE A 34 4.61 0.86 8.19
CA PHE A 34 6.00 0.47 8.32
C PHE A 34 6.49 0.50 9.79
N PRO A 35 6.37 1.61 10.54
CA PRO A 35 6.79 1.66 11.93
C PRO A 35 6.03 0.67 12.82
N PHE A 36 4.72 0.47 12.60
CA PHE A 36 3.95 -0.50 13.38
C PHE A 36 4.28 -1.95 13.03
N ILE A 37 4.69 -2.28 11.79
CA ILE A 37 5.20 -3.61 11.44
C ILE A 37 6.47 -3.90 12.23
N LYS A 38 7.42 -2.96 12.31
CA LYS A 38 8.64 -3.09 13.13
C LYS A 38 8.33 -3.26 14.61
N MET A 39 7.35 -2.50 15.12
CA MET A 39 6.86 -2.67 16.47
C MET A 39 6.27 -4.06 16.67
N GLY A 40 5.49 -4.57 15.69
CA GLY A 40 4.96 -5.92 15.68
C GLY A 40 6.06 -6.97 15.77
N TYR A 41 7.15 -6.86 15.00
CA TYR A 41 8.27 -7.79 15.09
C TYR A 41 8.85 -7.85 16.52
N ARG A 42 9.02 -6.69 17.17
CA ARG A 42 9.52 -6.66 18.55
C ARG A 42 8.55 -7.31 19.55
N LEU A 43 7.24 -7.03 19.41
CA LEU A 43 6.21 -7.53 20.34
C LEU A 43 5.93 -9.03 20.20
N PHE A 44 6.15 -9.59 19.01
CA PHE A 44 6.02 -11.03 18.74
C PHE A 44 7.38 -11.75 18.77
N GLU A 45 8.44 -11.07 19.23
CA GLU A 45 9.80 -11.62 19.32
C GLU A 45 10.27 -12.26 18.01
N ILE A 46 9.92 -11.61 16.88
CA ILE A 46 10.32 -12.06 15.56
C ILE A 46 11.71 -11.51 15.26
N ASP A 47 12.66 -12.42 15.07
CA ASP A 47 14.00 -12.06 14.59
C ASP A 47 13.90 -11.51 13.16
N PRO A 48 14.42 -10.29 12.88
CA PRO A 48 14.44 -9.71 11.54
C PRO A 48 15.17 -10.55 10.49
N SER A 49 16.03 -11.49 10.90
CA SER A 49 16.69 -12.44 10.00
C SER A 49 15.82 -13.66 9.68
N ASN A 50 14.78 -13.93 10.48
CA ASN A 50 13.90 -15.07 10.31
C ASN A 50 12.73 -14.76 9.34
N THR A 51 13.01 -14.84 8.05
CA THR A 51 12.03 -14.60 6.99
C THR A 51 10.77 -15.47 7.12
N ALA A 52 10.89 -16.71 7.62
CA ALA A 52 9.76 -17.62 7.80
C ALA A 52 8.74 -17.08 8.82
N SER A 53 9.22 -16.61 9.99
CA SER A 53 8.37 -16.00 11.01
C SER A 53 7.77 -14.66 10.56
N ILE A 54 8.53 -13.88 9.77
CA ILE A 54 8.05 -12.65 9.13
C ILE A 54 6.85 -12.96 8.21
N PHE A 55 6.92 -14.03 7.41
CA PHE A 55 5.82 -14.45 6.53
C PHE A 55 4.59 -14.93 7.31
N CYS A 56 4.79 -15.65 8.43
CA CYS A 56 3.67 -16.01 9.32
C CYS A 56 2.95 -14.77 9.84
N PHE A 57 3.69 -13.78 10.33
CA PHE A 57 3.13 -12.53 10.84
C PHE A 57 2.38 -11.75 9.75
N ALA A 58 2.97 -11.61 8.57
CA ALA A 58 2.33 -10.96 7.43
C ALA A 58 1.05 -11.68 7.01
N GLY A 59 1.10 -13.02 6.92
CA GLY A 59 -0.03 -13.85 6.54
C GLY A 59 -1.23 -13.68 7.48
N VAL A 60 -1.00 -13.80 8.80
CA VAL A 60 -2.05 -13.58 9.81
C VAL A 60 -2.65 -12.18 9.69
N ARG A 61 -1.81 -11.14 9.54
CA ARG A 61 -2.26 -9.76 9.36
C ARG A 61 -3.22 -9.61 8.17
N PHE A 62 -2.86 -10.18 7.01
CA PHE A 62 -3.67 -10.04 5.79
C PHE A 62 -4.96 -10.86 5.87
N MET A 63 -4.93 -12.06 6.44
CA MET A 63 -6.15 -12.85 6.70
C MET A 63 -7.11 -12.10 7.63
N LEU A 64 -6.63 -11.54 8.73
CA LEU A 64 -7.44 -10.71 9.63
C LEU A 64 -7.98 -9.46 8.91
N GLY A 65 -7.14 -8.80 8.10
CA GLY A 65 -7.55 -7.65 7.28
C GLY A 65 -8.65 -7.99 6.29
N SER A 66 -8.62 -9.19 5.69
CA SER A 66 -9.66 -9.65 4.76
C SER A 66 -11.02 -9.84 5.47
N LEU A 67 -11.03 -10.34 6.72
CA LEU A 67 -12.26 -10.45 7.50
C LEU A 67 -12.87 -9.07 7.80
N LEU A 68 -12.03 -8.06 8.02
CA LEU A 68 -12.51 -6.67 8.17
C LEU A 68 -13.13 -6.11 6.88
N VAL A 69 -12.71 -6.58 5.70
CA VAL A 69 -13.36 -6.23 4.43
C VAL A 69 -14.77 -6.81 4.35
N LEU A 70 -14.98 -8.07 4.81
CA LEU A 70 -16.32 -8.67 4.89
C LEU A 70 -17.21 -7.89 5.87
N LEU A 71 -16.67 -7.56 7.04
CA LEU A 71 -17.39 -6.74 8.01
C LEU A 71 -17.74 -5.37 7.42
N GLY A 72 -16.80 -4.72 6.73
CA GLY A 72 -17.02 -3.47 6.02
C GLY A 72 -18.11 -3.56 4.95
N SER A 73 -18.19 -4.67 4.21
CA SER A 73 -19.26 -4.91 3.25
C SER A 73 -20.64 -4.98 3.93
N THR A 74 -20.74 -5.74 5.02
CA THR A 74 -22.02 -5.87 5.76
C THR A 74 -22.46 -4.54 6.38
N LEU A 75 -21.53 -3.78 6.95
CA LEU A 75 -21.81 -2.49 7.57
C LEU A 75 -22.18 -1.40 6.55
N LEU A 76 -21.45 -1.31 5.43
CA LEU A 76 -21.62 -0.26 4.42
C LEU A 76 -22.75 -0.59 3.43
N GLN A 77 -22.84 -1.83 2.96
CA GLN A 77 -23.81 -2.24 1.94
C GLN A 77 -25.01 -3.00 2.51
N SER A 78 -25.01 -3.39 3.79
CA SER A 78 -26.01 -4.25 4.44
C SER A 78 -26.17 -5.62 3.73
N ARG A 79 -25.12 -6.09 3.08
CA ARG A 79 -25.09 -7.41 2.41
C ARG A 79 -23.66 -7.97 2.40
N MET A 80 -23.56 -9.27 2.30
CA MET A 80 -22.28 -9.93 2.00
C MET A 80 -21.87 -9.64 0.55
N PRO A 81 -20.56 -9.56 0.26
CA PRO A 81 -20.10 -9.37 -1.11
C PRO A 81 -20.45 -10.58 -1.98
N THR A 82 -20.78 -10.32 -3.24
CA THR A 82 -21.06 -11.40 -4.19
C THR A 82 -19.74 -11.93 -4.74
N PHE A 83 -19.40 -13.16 -4.37
CA PHE A 83 -18.18 -13.82 -4.83
C PHE A 83 -18.28 -14.22 -6.31
N PRO A 84 -17.26 -13.90 -7.14
CA PRO A 84 -17.21 -14.34 -8.52
C PRO A 84 -17.03 -15.87 -8.60
N LYS A 85 -17.39 -16.44 -9.75
CA LYS A 85 -17.25 -17.89 -10.03
C LYS A 85 -16.33 -18.11 -11.23
N GLY A 86 -15.89 -19.36 -11.39
CA GLY A 86 -15.13 -19.82 -12.56
C GLY A 86 -13.85 -19.00 -12.80
N LYS A 87 -13.64 -18.56 -14.02
CA LYS A 87 -12.41 -17.85 -14.45
C LYS A 87 -12.15 -16.58 -13.65
N VAL A 88 -13.19 -15.79 -13.33
CA VAL A 88 -13.01 -14.53 -12.59
C VAL A 88 -12.58 -14.80 -11.14
N PHE A 89 -13.08 -15.87 -10.51
CA PHE A 89 -12.61 -16.31 -9.20
C PHE A 89 -11.11 -16.66 -9.24
N ALA A 90 -10.69 -17.45 -10.24
CA ALA A 90 -9.29 -17.80 -10.43
C ALA A 90 -8.41 -16.55 -10.68
N GLU A 91 -8.89 -15.58 -11.50
CA GLU A 91 -8.20 -14.30 -11.71
C GLU A 91 -8.00 -13.54 -10.38
N CYS A 92 -9.01 -13.51 -9.49
CA CYS A 92 -8.89 -12.91 -8.15
C CYS A 92 -7.84 -13.60 -7.28
N CYS A 93 -7.83 -14.93 -7.28
CA CYS A 93 -6.86 -15.73 -6.50
C CYS A 93 -5.42 -15.49 -7.00
N VAL A 94 -5.19 -15.53 -8.31
CA VAL A 94 -3.87 -15.28 -8.90
C VAL A 94 -3.43 -13.83 -8.65
N LEU A 95 -4.35 -12.87 -8.71
CA LEU A 95 -4.08 -11.48 -8.32
C LEU A 95 -3.64 -11.39 -6.85
N GLY A 96 -4.29 -12.14 -5.94
CA GLY A 96 -3.90 -12.20 -4.53
C GLY A 96 -2.49 -12.76 -4.33
N LEU A 97 -2.14 -13.83 -5.04
CA LEU A 97 -0.79 -14.39 -5.03
C LEU A 97 0.25 -13.41 -5.58
N TRP A 98 -0.08 -12.67 -6.63
CA TRP A 98 0.81 -11.66 -7.19
C TRP A 98 0.92 -10.44 -6.29
N GLN A 99 -0.19 -9.78 -6.00
CA GLN A 99 -0.22 -8.49 -5.32
C GLN A 99 0.01 -8.61 -3.81
N THR A 100 -0.52 -9.64 -3.15
CA THR A 100 -0.37 -9.77 -1.69
C THR A 100 0.78 -10.72 -1.35
N THR A 101 0.88 -11.91 -1.95
CA THR A 101 1.98 -12.81 -1.57
C THR A 101 3.32 -12.30 -2.08
N THR A 102 3.48 -12.13 -3.39
CA THR A 102 4.79 -11.80 -3.98
C THR A 102 5.26 -10.41 -3.57
N GLN A 103 4.41 -9.38 -3.68
CA GLN A 103 4.77 -8.02 -3.28
C GLN A 103 5.16 -7.95 -1.81
N TYR A 104 4.33 -8.49 -0.93
CA TYR A 104 4.57 -8.35 0.50
C TYR A 104 5.64 -9.29 1.03
N ALA A 105 5.95 -10.40 0.37
CA ALA A 105 7.15 -11.18 0.69
C ALA A 105 8.39 -10.28 0.61
N PHE A 106 8.60 -9.58 -0.50
CA PHE A 106 9.71 -8.66 -0.65
C PHE A 106 9.60 -7.42 0.25
N TYR A 107 8.40 -6.86 0.39
CA TYR A 107 8.17 -5.69 1.23
C TYR A 107 8.53 -5.95 2.70
N TYR A 108 8.10 -7.07 3.28
CA TYR A 108 8.35 -7.40 4.68
C TYR A 108 9.81 -7.77 4.96
N ILE A 109 10.50 -8.40 3.99
CA ILE A 109 11.96 -8.59 4.05
C ILE A 109 12.65 -7.23 4.08
N ALA A 110 12.23 -6.30 3.23
CA ALA A 110 12.78 -4.96 3.21
C ALA A 110 12.51 -4.20 4.53
N VAL A 111 11.30 -4.31 5.10
CA VAL A 111 10.96 -3.71 6.41
C VAL A 111 11.87 -4.22 7.52
N ALA A 112 12.23 -5.50 7.50
CA ALA A 112 13.15 -6.08 8.47
C ALA A 112 14.58 -5.50 8.35
N MET A 113 15.01 -5.17 7.13
CA MET A 113 16.40 -4.80 6.80
C MET A 113 16.65 -3.29 6.70
N LEU A 114 15.61 -2.47 6.55
CA LEU A 114 15.73 -1.02 6.35
C LEU A 114 15.28 -0.26 7.60
N THR A 115 15.78 0.97 7.78
CA THR A 115 15.15 1.91 8.71
C THR A 115 13.77 2.30 8.22
N GLY A 116 12.85 2.63 9.14
CA GLY A 116 11.48 2.98 8.78
C GLY A 116 11.42 4.22 7.88
N ALA A 117 12.17 5.26 8.23
CA ALA A 117 12.26 6.49 7.45
C ALA A 117 12.74 6.22 6.02
N PHE A 118 13.84 5.48 5.88
CA PHE A 118 14.41 5.18 4.55
C PHE A 118 13.52 4.23 3.75
N GLY A 119 12.97 3.20 4.37
CA GLY A 119 12.03 2.27 3.74
C GLY A 119 10.77 2.98 3.20
N GLY A 120 10.23 3.95 3.95
CA GLY A 120 9.10 4.78 3.50
C GLY A 120 9.42 5.66 2.31
N ILE A 121 10.62 6.26 2.27
CA ILE A 121 11.12 7.04 1.12
C ILE A 121 11.24 6.12 -0.11
N LEU A 122 11.87 4.95 0.03
CA LEU A 122 11.99 3.98 -1.06
C LEU A 122 10.62 3.48 -1.54
N ASN A 123 9.69 3.19 -0.64
CA ASN A 123 8.35 2.75 -1.00
C ASN A 123 7.59 3.80 -1.84
N SER A 124 7.89 5.08 -1.68
CA SER A 124 7.28 6.17 -2.48
C SER A 124 7.64 6.10 -3.97
N THR A 125 8.66 5.32 -4.34
CA THR A 125 9.06 5.04 -5.73
C THR A 125 7.88 4.46 -6.54
N GLN A 126 6.96 3.75 -5.90
CA GLN A 126 5.74 3.23 -6.54
C GLN A 126 4.93 4.31 -7.26
N SER A 127 4.91 5.55 -6.75
CA SER A 127 4.18 6.66 -7.36
C SER A 127 4.81 7.06 -8.70
N PHE A 128 6.12 7.03 -8.80
CA PHE A 128 6.86 7.37 -10.02
C PHE A 128 6.83 6.23 -11.03
N LEU A 129 7.02 5.00 -10.57
CA LEU A 129 6.89 3.80 -11.40
C LEU A 129 5.48 3.68 -11.98
N GLY A 130 4.45 4.04 -11.20
CA GLY A 130 3.06 4.06 -11.67
C GLY A 130 2.86 4.95 -12.90
N VAL A 131 3.47 6.13 -12.90
CA VAL A 131 3.40 7.06 -14.04
C VAL A 131 4.19 6.55 -15.25
N ILE A 132 5.38 5.99 -15.00
CA ILE A 132 6.23 5.42 -16.06
C ILE A 132 5.52 4.23 -16.70
N PHE A 133 5.00 3.29 -15.91
CA PHE A 133 4.31 2.11 -16.44
C PHE A 133 2.98 2.46 -17.10
N ALA A 134 2.24 3.46 -16.59
CA ALA A 134 1.04 3.94 -17.24
C ALA A 134 1.30 4.44 -18.66
N HIS A 135 2.43 5.11 -18.89
CA HIS A 135 2.83 5.53 -20.22
C HIS A 135 3.01 4.35 -21.18
N PHE A 136 3.69 3.28 -20.73
CA PHE A 136 3.92 2.09 -21.56
C PHE A 136 2.67 1.23 -21.75
N LEU A 137 1.82 1.13 -20.72
CA LEU A 137 0.63 0.27 -20.73
C LEU A 137 -0.57 0.91 -21.43
N TYR A 138 -0.73 2.23 -21.29
CA TYR A 138 -1.90 2.95 -21.83
C TYR A 138 -1.55 3.90 -22.97
N GLY A 139 -0.29 4.04 -23.34
CA GLY A 139 0.20 4.79 -24.48
C GLY A 139 -0.35 6.23 -24.52
N ASN A 140 -1.14 6.54 -25.57
CA ASN A 140 -1.67 7.89 -25.80
C ASN A 140 -2.65 8.38 -24.72
N ALA A 141 -3.29 7.49 -23.97
CA ALA A 141 -4.27 7.84 -22.94
C ALA A 141 -3.58 8.41 -21.69
N ASP A 142 -2.35 7.99 -21.38
CA ASP A 142 -1.58 8.47 -20.22
C ASP A 142 -0.10 8.73 -20.55
N ARG A 143 0.13 9.61 -21.54
CA ARG A 143 1.49 9.94 -21.97
C ARG A 143 2.31 10.65 -20.89
N MET A 144 3.62 10.40 -20.92
CA MET A 144 4.61 11.22 -20.22
C MET A 144 4.52 12.66 -20.73
N THR A 145 4.30 13.59 -19.81
CA THR A 145 4.38 15.03 -20.05
C THR A 145 5.67 15.59 -19.44
N PRO A 146 6.17 16.76 -19.87
CA PRO A 146 7.35 17.36 -19.25
C PRO A 146 7.25 17.50 -17.72
N ALA A 147 6.06 17.84 -17.22
CA ALA A 147 5.81 17.92 -15.77
C ALA A 147 5.90 16.57 -15.08
N LYS A 148 5.36 15.48 -15.68
CA LYS A 148 5.51 14.11 -15.18
C LYS A 148 6.97 13.65 -15.20
N THR A 149 7.69 13.92 -16.28
CA THR A 149 9.12 13.59 -16.41
C THR A 149 9.94 14.32 -15.34
N LEU A 150 9.72 15.62 -15.17
CA LEU A 150 10.40 16.41 -14.14
C LEU A 150 10.06 15.90 -12.73
N GLY A 151 8.78 15.62 -12.46
CA GLY A 151 8.35 15.08 -11.17
C GLY A 151 8.99 13.72 -10.86
N CYS A 152 9.08 12.81 -11.83
CA CYS A 152 9.79 11.55 -11.68
C CYS A 152 11.29 11.78 -11.43
N ALA A 153 11.95 12.66 -12.19
CA ALA A 153 13.36 12.95 -12.02
C ALA A 153 13.67 13.52 -10.63
N VAL A 154 12.86 14.50 -10.17
CA VAL A 154 12.98 15.10 -8.83
C VAL A 154 12.75 14.05 -7.76
N GLY A 155 11.71 13.22 -7.88
CA GLY A 155 11.40 12.17 -6.90
C GLY A 155 12.48 11.09 -6.83
N PHE A 156 13.01 10.63 -7.96
CA PHE A 156 14.13 9.68 -7.98
C PHE A 156 15.42 10.31 -7.43
N ALA A 157 15.69 11.59 -7.68
CA ALA A 157 16.81 12.28 -7.04
C ALA A 157 16.67 12.26 -5.51
N GLY A 158 15.46 12.45 -4.97
CA GLY A 158 15.17 12.30 -3.54
C GLY A 158 15.49 10.89 -3.04
N VAL A 159 15.07 9.85 -3.75
CA VAL A 159 15.39 8.45 -3.39
C VAL A 159 16.90 8.22 -3.40
N LEU A 160 17.63 8.74 -4.38
CA LEU A 160 19.10 8.63 -4.46
C LEU A 160 19.78 9.35 -3.28
N ILE A 161 19.35 10.56 -2.93
CA ILE A 161 19.87 11.29 -1.77
C ILE A 161 19.67 10.48 -0.49
N GLY A 162 18.48 9.90 -0.28
CA GLY A 162 18.20 9.01 0.84
C GLY A 162 19.09 7.77 0.86
N THR A 163 19.36 7.19 -0.31
CA THR A 163 20.23 6.00 -0.45
C THR A 163 21.68 6.33 -0.14
N LEU A 164 22.21 7.43 -0.67
CA LEU A 164 23.58 7.88 -0.42
C LEU A 164 23.82 8.26 1.04
N GLY A 165 22.80 8.81 1.71
CA GLY A 165 22.85 9.16 3.14
C GLY A 165 22.70 7.96 4.08
N ASN A 166 22.50 6.77 3.54
CA ASN A 166 22.17 5.56 4.31
C ASN A 166 23.41 4.85 4.92
N HIS A 167 24.43 5.58 5.38
CA HIS A 167 25.53 4.99 6.14
C HIS A 167 24.99 4.40 7.45
N GLY A 168 24.65 3.08 7.42
CA GLY A 168 24.10 2.33 8.56
C GLY A 168 22.56 2.19 8.62
N GLY A 169 21.81 2.58 7.59
CA GLY A 169 20.33 2.51 7.57
C GLY A 169 19.71 1.29 6.87
N GLY A 170 20.51 0.32 6.44
CA GLY A 170 20.00 -0.93 5.86
C GLY A 170 20.92 -1.57 4.82
N SER A 171 20.62 -2.83 4.50
CA SER A 171 21.39 -3.59 3.52
C SER A 171 20.96 -3.28 2.08
N GLY A 172 21.90 -3.41 1.12
CA GLY A 172 21.58 -3.31 -0.31
C GLY A 172 20.52 -4.32 -0.75
N TRP A 173 20.46 -5.48 -0.10
CA TRP A 173 19.41 -6.47 -0.31
C TRP A 173 18.03 -5.95 0.09
N GLY A 174 17.93 -5.25 1.23
CA GLY A 174 16.69 -4.59 1.66
C GLY A 174 16.21 -3.54 0.65
N VAL A 175 17.14 -2.74 0.09
CA VAL A 175 16.82 -1.77 -0.98
C VAL A 175 16.28 -2.48 -2.21
N PHE A 176 16.94 -3.54 -2.67
CA PHE A 176 16.51 -4.35 -3.81
C PHE A 176 15.11 -4.93 -3.58
N CYS A 177 14.88 -5.55 -2.42
CA CYS A 177 13.57 -6.10 -2.07
C CYS A 177 12.47 -5.02 -2.07
N MET A 178 12.74 -3.82 -1.52
CA MET A 178 11.76 -2.74 -1.53
C MET A 178 11.43 -2.27 -2.94
N LEU A 179 12.43 -2.08 -3.79
CA LEU A 179 12.23 -1.67 -5.18
C LEU A 179 11.46 -2.75 -5.96
N LEU A 180 11.77 -4.02 -5.75
CA LEU A 180 11.04 -5.13 -6.38
C LEU A 180 9.58 -5.17 -5.91
N ALA A 181 9.32 -4.97 -4.61
CA ALA A 181 7.97 -4.87 -4.07
C ALA A 181 7.18 -3.72 -4.73
N THR A 182 7.80 -2.55 -4.93
CA THR A 182 7.14 -1.41 -5.59
C THR A 182 6.83 -1.68 -7.06
N VAL A 183 7.71 -2.39 -7.78
CA VAL A 183 7.47 -2.83 -9.16
C VAL A 183 6.28 -3.79 -9.24
N VAL A 184 6.26 -4.84 -8.39
CA VAL A 184 5.17 -5.83 -8.34
C VAL A 184 3.84 -5.15 -8.02
N PHE A 185 3.83 -4.25 -7.04
CA PHE A 185 2.62 -3.47 -6.69
C PHE A 185 2.12 -2.64 -7.86
N THR A 186 3.01 -1.91 -8.50
CA THR A 186 2.66 -1.01 -9.61
C THR A 186 2.07 -1.77 -10.79
N LEU A 187 2.66 -2.94 -11.13
CA LEU A 187 2.15 -3.81 -12.20
C LEU A 187 0.81 -4.46 -11.85
N SER A 188 0.49 -4.64 -10.55
CA SER A 188 -0.79 -5.20 -10.13
C SER A 188 -1.97 -4.24 -10.31
N GLY A 189 -1.72 -2.92 -10.31
CA GLY A 189 -2.77 -1.90 -10.39
C GLY A 189 -3.70 -2.02 -11.60
N PRO A 190 -3.18 -2.08 -12.85
CA PRO A 190 -4.00 -2.30 -14.06
C PRO A 190 -4.79 -3.60 -14.03
N TRP A 191 -4.19 -4.67 -13.52
CA TRP A 191 -4.85 -5.97 -13.39
C TRP A 191 -5.97 -5.93 -12.35
N ASN A 192 -5.72 -5.36 -11.18
CA ASN A 192 -6.74 -5.14 -10.15
C ASN A 192 -7.93 -4.34 -10.71
N LYS A 193 -7.67 -3.23 -11.45
CA LYS A 193 -8.71 -2.45 -12.11
C LYS A 193 -9.52 -3.27 -13.12
N SER A 194 -8.89 -4.18 -13.85
CA SER A 194 -9.58 -5.08 -14.80
C SER A 194 -10.50 -6.07 -14.08
N VAL A 195 -10.03 -6.68 -12.99
CA VAL A 195 -10.79 -7.68 -12.23
C VAL A 195 -11.95 -7.04 -11.47
N THR A 196 -11.76 -5.86 -10.87
CA THR A 196 -12.82 -5.13 -10.16
C THR A 196 -13.94 -4.62 -11.05
N LYS A 197 -13.71 -4.53 -12.37
CA LYS A 197 -14.79 -4.27 -13.33
C LYS A 197 -15.68 -5.50 -13.60
N LYS A 198 -15.19 -6.71 -13.33
CA LYS A 198 -15.88 -7.98 -13.58
C LYS A 198 -16.56 -8.55 -12.35
N ALA A 199 -16.22 -8.08 -11.15
CA ALA A 199 -16.68 -8.63 -9.88
C ALA A 199 -16.90 -7.55 -8.82
N ASP A 200 -17.61 -7.90 -7.75
CA ASP A 200 -17.80 -7.03 -6.59
C ASP A 200 -16.43 -6.65 -5.98
N SER A 201 -16.17 -5.35 -5.85
CA SER A 201 -14.88 -4.82 -5.35
C SER A 201 -14.53 -5.32 -3.94
N PHE A 202 -15.55 -5.56 -3.08
CA PHE A 202 -15.34 -6.12 -1.76
C PHE A 202 -14.89 -7.58 -1.84
N ALA A 203 -15.51 -8.37 -2.74
CA ALA A 203 -15.12 -9.76 -2.97
C ALA A 203 -13.70 -9.85 -3.54
N VAL A 204 -13.34 -8.99 -4.49
CA VAL A 204 -11.98 -8.92 -5.05
C VAL A 204 -10.98 -8.57 -3.95
N CYS A 205 -11.26 -7.54 -3.13
CA CYS A 205 -10.39 -7.13 -2.04
C CYS A 205 -10.23 -8.23 -0.99
N PHE A 206 -11.33 -8.91 -0.60
CA PHE A 206 -11.29 -10.03 0.32
C PHE A 206 -10.42 -11.17 -0.23
N LEU A 207 -10.67 -11.64 -1.46
CA LEU A 207 -9.93 -12.73 -2.07
C LEU A 207 -8.45 -12.39 -2.23
N ASN A 208 -8.13 -11.17 -2.62
CA ASN A 208 -6.76 -10.70 -2.74
C ASN A 208 -6.01 -10.81 -1.40
N LEU A 209 -6.58 -10.25 -0.33
CA LEU A 209 -5.95 -10.26 0.99
C LEU A 209 -5.95 -11.66 1.63
N PHE A 210 -7.06 -12.41 1.50
CA PHE A 210 -7.20 -13.73 2.14
C PHE A 210 -6.30 -14.77 1.48
N VAL A 211 -6.41 -14.92 0.15
CA VAL A 211 -5.60 -15.91 -0.59
C VAL A 211 -4.12 -15.57 -0.51
N GLY A 212 -3.77 -14.28 -0.71
CA GLY A 212 -2.38 -13.87 -0.62
C GLY A 212 -1.82 -13.97 0.80
N GLY A 213 -2.61 -13.63 1.81
CA GLY A 213 -2.23 -13.79 3.23
C GLY A 213 -2.09 -15.25 3.64
N ALA A 214 -3.05 -16.08 3.23
CA ALA A 214 -3.00 -17.53 3.48
C ALA A 214 -1.77 -18.17 2.84
N ALA A 215 -1.43 -17.80 1.61
CA ALA A 215 -0.23 -18.28 0.93
C ALA A 215 1.07 -17.88 1.67
N LEU A 216 1.16 -16.61 2.16
CA LEU A 216 2.29 -16.19 3.01
C LEU A 216 2.36 -16.99 4.31
N PHE A 217 1.23 -17.20 4.97
CA PHE A 217 1.17 -17.98 6.21
C PHE A 217 1.60 -19.42 6.01
N VAL A 218 1.07 -20.09 4.97
CA VAL A 218 1.45 -21.47 4.62
C VAL A 218 2.94 -21.53 4.27
N LEU A 219 3.45 -20.59 3.47
CA LEU A 219 4.87 -20.55 3.13
C LEU A 219 5.73 -20.35 4.39
N GLY A 220 5.34 -19.41 5.26
CA GLY A 220 6.06 -19.15 6.51
C GLY A 220 6.10 -20.36 7.41
N THR A 221 4.95 -21.01 7.64
CA THR A 221 4.86 -22.21 8.49
C THR A 221 5.60 -23.42 7.87
N ALA A 222 5.52 -23.62 6.57
CA ALA A 222 6.25 -24.66 5.85
C ALA A 222 7.78 -24.49 5.96
N LEU A 223 8.26 -23.25 6.06
CA LEU A 223 9.68 -22.93 6.29
C LEU A 223 10.07 -22.94 7.79
N GLY A 224 9.19 -23.40 8.68
CA GLY A 224 9.44 -23.51 10.11
C GLY A 224 9.25 -22.20 10.89
N GLY A 225 8.62 -21.20 10.28
CA GLY A 225 8.30 -19.92 10.93
C GLY A 225 7.27 -20.07 12.05
N ARG A 226 7.43 -19.27 13.08
CA ARG A 226 6.53 -19.25 14.26
C ARG A 226 6.35 -17.81 14.72
N LEU A 227 5.18 -17.51 15.26
CA LEU A 227 4.99 -16.33 16.08
C LEU A 227 5.52 -16.65 17.48
N GLY A 228 6.32 -15.76 18.03
CA GLY A 228 6.84 -15.90 19.40
C GLY A 228 5.77 -15.58 20.45
N SER A 229 6.10 -14.79 21.45
CA SER A 229 5.20 -14.40 22.53
C SER A 229 3.96 -13.68 22.01
N VAL A 230 2.79 -14.08 22.49
CA VAL A 230 1.52 -13.40 22.18
C VAL A 230 1.13 -12.54 23.40
N THR A 231 1.42 -11.25 23.32
CA THR A 231 1.05 -10.29 24.35
C THR A 231 -0.21 -9.52 23.98
N PRO A 232 -0.99 -8.99 24.95
CA PRO A 232 -2.18 -8.17 24.65
C PRO A 232 -1.85 -6.97 23.76
N LEU A 233 -0.72 -6.30 23.99
CA LEU A 233 -0.24 -5.19 23.18
C LEU A 233 0.13 -5.66 21.76
N GLY A 234 0.79 -6.82 21.63
CA GLY A 234 1.09 -7.43 20.32
C GLY A 234 -0.17 -7.71 19.51
N VAL A 235 -1.19 -8.29 20.14
CA VAL A 235 -2.50 -8.53 19.51
C VAL A 235 -3.15 -7.22 19.07
N LEU A 236 -3.14 -6.17 19.90
CA LEU A 236 -3.69 -4.86 19.57
C LEU A 236 -2.98 -4.25 18.34
N VAL A 237 -1.65 -4.32 18.32
CA VAL A 237 -0.85 -3.84 17.17
C VAL A 237 -1.15 -4.65 15.91
N LEU A 238 -1.30 -5.97 16.01
CA LEU A 238 -1.65 -6.83 14.89
C LEU A 238 -3.05 -6.51 14.34
N LEU A 239 -4.04 -6.30 15.23
CA LEU A 239 -5.40 -5.90 14.84
C LEU A 239 -5.41 -4.51 14.19
N TYR A 240 -4.64 -3.57 14.71
CA TYR A 240 -4.45 -2.25 14.08
C TYR A 240 -3.83 -2.36 12.69
N LEU A 241 -2.81 -3.19 12.53
CA LEU A 241 -2.19 -3.47 11.24
C LEU A 241 -3.16 -4.16 10.26
N ALA A 242 -4.01 -5.07 10.75
CA ALA A 242 -5.08 -5.69 9.97
C ALA A 242 -6.12 -4.65 9.53
N PHE A 243 -6.48 -3.72 10.43
CA PHE A 243 -7.37 -2.60 10.12
C PHE A 243 -6.78 -1.69 9.02
N ILE A 244 -5.49 -1.35 9.09
CA ILE A 244 -4.79 -0.59 8.04
C ILE A 244 -4.95 -1.27 6.66
N CYS A 245 -4.81 -2.59 6.60
CA CYS A 245 -4.99 -3.33 5.36
C CYS A 245 -6.45 -3.30 4.89
N GLY A 246 -7.36 -3.83 5.72
CA GLY A 246 -8.75 -4.01 5.34
C GLY A 246 -9.45 -2.68 5.04
N ALA A 247 -9.38 -1.73 5.96
CA ALA A 247 -10.00 -0.43 5.80
C ALA A 247 -9.30 0.42 4.73
N GLY A 248 -7.96 0.44 4.71
CA GLY A 248 -7.19 1.23 3.74
C GLY A 248 -7.47 0.82 2.30
N TYR A 249 -7.41 -0.48 1.99
CA TYR A 249 -7.73 -0.97 0.64
C TYR A 249 -9.19 -0.74 0.26
N LEU A 250 -10.12 -0.99 1.19
CA LEU A 250 -11.54 -0.80 0.95
C LEU A 250 -11.89 0.66 0.68
N LEU A 251 -11.48 1.56 1.57
CA LEU A 251 -11.77 2.99 1.46
C LEU A 251 -11.11 3.59 0.20
N TRP A 252 -9.90 3.16 -0.12
CA TRP A 252 -9.22 3.58 -1.33
C TRP A 252 -9.93 3.11 -2.60
N ALA A 253 -10.43 1.87 -2.62
CA ALA A 253 -11.21 1.36 -3.75
C ALA A 253 -12.50 2.17 -3.97
N LEU A 254 -13.21 2.53 -2.90
CA LEU A 254 -14.40 3.37 -2.95
C LEU A 254 -14.09 4.80 -3.40
N LEU A 255 -12.95 5.36 -2.97
CA LEU A 255 -12.46 6.65 -3.44
C LEU A 255 -12.18 6.64 -4.95
N MET A 256 -11.44 5.63 -5.42
CA MET A 256 -11.09 5.50 -6.84
C MET A 256 -12.29 5.28 -7.74
N LYS A 257 -13.33 4.61 -7.23
CA LYS A 257 -14.61 4.41 -7.96
C LYS A 257 -15.31 5.75 -8.23
N ASN A 258 -15.28 6.67 -7.27
CA ASN A 258 -16.14 7.85 -7.26
C ASN A 258 -15.40 9.16 -7.59
N ASN A 259 -14.08 9.12 -7.79
CA ASN A 259 -13.29 10.33 -8.01
C ASN A 259 -12.22 10.14 -9.09
N PRO A 260 -11.83 11.22 -9.78
CA PRO A 260 -10.68 11.19 -10.69
C PRO A 260 -9.39 10.85 -9.94
N VAL A 261 -8.61 9.92 -10.48
CA VAL A 261 -7.33 9.46 -9.88
C VAL A 261 -6.39 10.64 -9.58
N SER A 262 -6.29 11.60 -10.50
CA SER A 262 -5.42 12.78 -10.37
C SER A 262 -5.77 13.65 -9.17
N ARG A 263 -7.05 13.71 -8.75
CA ARG A 263 -7.47 14.48 -7.57
C ARG A 263 -6.99 13.85 -6.27
N ILE A 264 -6.92 12.53 -6.21
CA ILE A 264 -6.66 11.77 -4.99
C ILE A 264 -5.18 11.42 -4.86
N ALA A 265 -4.54 11.04 -5.95
CA ALA A 265 -3.14 10.60 -5.97
C ALA A 265 -2.15 11.69 -5.52
N ILE A 266 -2.53 12.98 -5.65
CA ILE A 266 -1.70 14.10 -5.18
C ILE A 266 -1.41 14.01 -3.67
N PHE A 267 -2.33 13.44 -2.88
CA PHE A 267 -2.15 13.27 -1.42
C PHE A 267 -1.24 12.11 -1.04
N GLY A 268 -0.73 11.37 -2.02
CA GLY A 268 0.24 10.28 -1.79
C GLY A 268 1.52 10.72 -1.05
N PHE A 269 1.87 12.02 -1.09
CA PHE A 269 3.01 12.57 -0.34
C PHE A 269 2.83 12.50 1.19
N VAL A 270 1.60 12.40 1.68
CA VAL A 270 1.31 12.29 3.12
C VAL A 270 1.90 10.98 3.68
N ASN A 271 1.87 9.90 2.91
CA ASN A 271 2.38 8.59 3.34
C ASN A 271 3.85 8.64 3.80
N PRO A 272 4.84 9.06 2.98
CA PRO A 272 6.23 9.11 3.43
C PRO A 272 6.46 10.11 4.57
N VAL A 273 5.71 11.21 4.63
CA VAL A 273 5.80 12.17 5.75
C VAL A 273 5.42 11.51 7.06
N VAL A 274 4.25 10.88 7.11
CA VAL A 274 3.76 10.18 8.31
C VAL A 274 4.70 9.05 8.70
N ASN A 275 5.19 8.29 7.71
CA ASN A 275 6.13 7.20 7.94
C ASN A 275 7.42 7.69 8.62
N VAL A 276 8.05 8.74 8.11
CA VAL A 276 9.29 9.30 8.69
C VAL A 276 9.06 9.79 10.12
N LEU A 277 7.98 10.55 10.35
CA LEU A 277 7.65 11.09 11.67
C LEU A 277 7.39 9.97 12.70
N LEU A 278 6.58 8.97 12.34
CA LEU A 278 6.26 7.87 13.25
C LEU A 278 7.44 6.93 13.46
N SER A 279 8.29 6.72 12.45
CA SER A 279 9.51 5.91 12.62
C SER A 279 10.46 6.53 13.62
N ALA A 280 10.57 7.85 13.66
CA ALA A 280 11.35 8.54 14.67
C ALA A 280 10.77 8.36 16.08
N VAL A 281 9.44 8.52 16.23
CA VAL A 281 8.79 8.44 17.55
C VAL A 281 8.72 7.00 18.06
N LEU A 282 8.32 6.03 17.23
CA LEU A 282 8.05 4.66 17.67
C LEU A 282 9.28 3.75 17.64
N ASN A 283 10.22 4.02 16.76
CA ASN A 283 11.40 3.18 16.56
C ASN A 283 12.70 3.85 17.05
N GLY A 284 12.64 5.09 17.58
CA GLY A 284 13.80 5.83 18.03
C GLY A 284 14.79 6.18 16.92
N GLU A 285 14.29 6.25 15.66
CA GLU A 285 15.13 6.58 14.52
C GLU A 285 15.47 8.08 14.51
N PRO A 286 16.69 8.48 14.15
CA PRO A 286 17.09 9.88 14.14
C PRO A 286 16.28 10.67 13.11
N LEU A 287 15.43 11.59 13.60
CA LEU A 287 14.56 12.42 12.74
C LEU A 287 15.38 13.38 11.86
N PHE A 288 16.48 13.90 12.38
CA PHE A 288 17.26 14.99 11.80
C PHE A 288 18.51 14.53 11.04
N ARG A 289 18.39 13.45 10.24
CA ARG A 289 19.38 13.24 9.20
C ARG A 289 19.01 14.12 8.02
N TRP A 290 19.84 15.11 7.69
CA TRP A 290 19.55 16.06 6.60
C TRP A 290 19.25 15.37 5.25
N GLN A 291 19.88 14.19 5.02
CA GLN A 291 19.64 13.37 3.83
C GLN A 291 18.19 12.85 3.76
N TYR A 292 17.62 12.44 4.88
CA TYR A 292 16.23 11.97 4.92
C TYR A 292 15.25 13.12 4.77
N LEU A 293 15.54 14.29 5.36
CA LEU A 293 14.72 15.49 5.18
C LEU A 293 14.76 15.97 3.74
N ALA A 294 15.96 16.04 3.14
CA ALA A 294 16.11 16.40 1.73
C ALA A 294 15.39 15.40 0.83
N ALA A 295 15.61 14.09 1.03
CA ALA A 295 14.95 13.04 0.28
C ALA A 295 13.42 13.15 0.38
N LEU A 296 12.89 13.39 1.57
CA LEU A 296 11.45 13.57 1.81
C LEU A 296 10.89 14.76 1.03
N VAL A 297 11.56 15.92 1.07
CA VAL A 297 11.16 17.11 0.32
C VAL A 297 11.14 16.83 -1.19
N PHE A 298 12.22 16.23 -1.72
CA PHE A 298 12.31 15.91 -3.15
C PHE A 298 11.23 14.91 -3.57
N VAL A 299 10.97 13.87 -2.79
CA VAL A 299 9.91 12.88 -3.06
C VAL A 299 8.54 13.54 -3.02
N CYS A 300 8.24 14.37 -2.01
CA CYS A 300 6.96 15.07 -1.91
C CYS A 300 6.73 16.03 -3.08
N VAL A 301 7.75 16.81 -3.45
CA VAL A 301 7.70 17.72 -4.61
C VAL A 301 7.53 16.91 -5.90
N GLY A 302 8.25 15.80 -6.06
CA GLY A 302 8.11 14.90 -7.19
C GLY A 302 6.69 14.34 -7.33
N ILE A 303 6.10 13.83 -6.26
CA ILE A 303 4.71 13.33 -6.24
C ILE A 303 3.73 14.46 -6.60
N TRP A 304 3.92 15.65 -6.06
CA TRP A 304 3.07 16.80 -6.36
C TRP A 304 3.16 17.21 -7.85
N LEU A 305 4.36 17.31 -8.42
CA LEU A 305 4.57 17.63 -9.83
C LEU A 305 3.94 16.62 -10.77
N VAL A 306 4.12 15.33 -10.51
CA VAL A 306 3.55 14.24 -11.30
C VAL A 306 2.01 14.34 -11.34
N ASN A 307 1.39 14.63 -10.20
CA ASN A 307 -0.07 14.63 -10.09
C ASN A 307 -0.72 15.96 -10.49
N LYS A 308 0.04 17.09 -10.53
CA LYS A 308 -0.44 18.38 -11.02
C LYS A 308 -0.58 18.43 -12.54
N ALA A 309 0.11 17.54 -13.28
CA ALA A 309 0.04 17.52 -14.72
C ALA A 309 -1.41 17.19 -15.17
N PRO A 310 -2.04 18.02 -16.05
CA PRO A 310 -3.42 17.80 -16.46
C PRO A 310 -3.54 16.45 -17.17
N ALA A 311 -4.42 15.58 -16.66
CA ALA A 311 -4.87 14.44 -17.42
C ALA A 311 -5.57 14.95 -18.67
N LYS A 312 -5.13 14.54 -19.88
CA LYS A 312 -5.87 14.84 -21.09
C LYS A 312 -7.27 14.27 -20.93
N LYS A 313 -8.29 15.13 -21.13
CA LYS A 313 -9.69 14.69 -21.17
C LYS A 313 -9.79 13.52 -22.14
N GLU A 314 -10.27 12.38 -21.66
CA GLU A 314 -10.77 11.32 -22.54
C GLU A 314 -11.83 11.97 -23.42
N LYS A 315 -11.59 12.03 -24.73
CA LYS A 315 -12.66 12.26 -25.69
C LYS A 315 -13.59 11.07 -25.56
N GLN A 316 -14.80 11.36 -25.10
CA GLN A 316 -15.93 10.42 -25.08
C GLN A 316 -16.22 9.92 -26.51
#